data_0e6c44e8d19079efe5133809ab57cecb
#
_entry.id   0e6c44e8d19079efe5133809ab57cecb
#
_cell.length_a   1.000
_cell.length_b   1.000
_cell.length_c   1.000
_cell.angle_alpha   90.00
_cell.angle_beta   90.00
_cell.angle_gamma   90.00
#
_symmetry.space_group_name_H-M   'P 1'
#
loop_
_entity.id
_entity.type
_entity.pdbx_description
1 polymer ?
#
loop_
_entity_poly.entity_id
_entity_poly.type
_entity_poly.pdbx_seq_one_letter_code
_entity_poly.pdbx_strand_id
1 'polypeptide(L)'
;MFALPLSLSAQALTPAEVSALGTKYIDPSEATGSSAAVVVGDTPLAHTAQFLPLHRDSALHGLRDAEAQARKVLEHIAAALKPVETGLPQIVKLNICLAADEHKAAVQRVVSETFNGKARPAVTYVVGELAHPNALVAMDAVATTSTPGSKSARRFINDRLYHTPYTSHVSILPNGSRAYVSGQAVRDKDLATSTRRTMEQLAETLKHLDLHWENVAQIKSFLQPMTEADRAREEIIKFFNGRPAPPMVFVEWTSKTPIEIELIVAGGVPGASSEAVEYITPPGMKASPVFCRVVRINFGRNVYISGIEGSGVTQPEAQVRGIFSELEYLSRKTGSDMKNLVKATYYVTDAETSSQLNQLRPEFYDPARPPSASKAMVRSTGTHGSGIVIDMIAATRR
;
A
#
# COMPACT_ATOMS: atom_id res chain seq x y z
N MET A 1 17.87 -37.26 40.55
CA MET A 1 17.56 -37.46 39.12
C MET A 1 16.77 -36.24 38.68
N PHE A 2 17.46 -35.17 38.23
CA PHE A 2 16.85 -33.88 37.86
C PHE A 2 16.68 -33.91 36.32
N ALA A 3 15.46 -33.87 35.87
CA ALA A 3 15.13 -33.69 34.45
C ALA A 3 15.32 -32.23 34.07
N LEU A 4 16.26 -31.94 33.18
CA LEU A 4 16.41 -30.66 32.50
C LEU A 4 15.27 -30.48 31.48
N PRO A 5 14.61 -29.31 31.44
CA PRO A 5 13.64 -29.05 30.39
C PRO A 5 14.38 -28.84 29.06
N LEU A 6 14.08 -29.66 28.06
CA LEU A 6 14.46 -29.43 26.67
C LEU A 6 13.77 -28.15 26.18
N SER A 7 14.52 -27.04 26.14
CA SER A 7 14.13 -25.85 25.42
C SER A 7 14.23 -26.15 23.92
N LEU A 8 13.09 -26.44 23.27
CA LEU A 8 13.01 -26.40 21.81
C LEU A 8 13.22 -24.93 21.40
N SER A 9 14.45 -24.60 21.04
CA SER A 9 14.71 -23.37 20.28
C SER A 9 14.09 -23.56 18.89
N ALA A 10 12.96 -22.93 18.65
CA ALA A 10 12.37 -22.91 17.32
C ALA A 10 13.38 -22.21 16.38
N GLN A 11 14.05 -22.99 15.53
CA GLN A 11 14.96 -22.45 14.52
C GLN A 11 14.21 -21.52 13.56
N ALA A 12 14.81 -20.37 13.24
CA ALA A 12 14.27 -19.47 12.22
C ALA A 12 14.28 -20.19 10.86
N LEU A 13 13.17 -20.06 10.12
CA LEU A 13 13.08 -20.59 8.75
C LEU A 13 14.11 -19.90 7.84
N THR A 14 14.74 -20.68 6.99
CA THR A 14 15.60 -20.14 5.93
C THR A 14 14.76 -19.38 4.88
N PRO A 15 15.35 -18.45 4.10
CA PRO A 15 14.62 -17.76 3.02
C PRO A 15 13.96 -18.73 2.03
N ALA A 16 14.56 -19.88 1.76
CA ALA A 16 13.98 -20.91 0.89
C ALA A 16 12.73 -21.57 1.53
N GLU A 17 12.75 -21.85 2.83
CA GLU A 17 11.59 -22.39 3.55
C GLU A 17 10.47 -21.36 3.65
N VAL A 18 10.78 -20.09 3.84
CA VAL A 18 9.79 -18.99 3.83
C VAL A 18 9.15 -18.87 2.46
N SER A 19 9.92 -18.94 1.38
CA SER A 19 9.41 -18.95 0.00
C SER A 19 8.51 -20.16 -0.28
N ALA A 20 8.82 -21.33 0.24
CA ALA A 20 8.04 -22.55 0.07
C ALA A 20 6.66 -22.53 0.78
N LEU A 21 6.45 -21.66 1.76
CA LEU A 21 5.18 -21.58 2.52
C LEU A 21 3.98 -21.08 1.69
N GLY A 22 4.21 -20.50 0.49
CA GLY A 22 3.15 -20.05 -0.40
C GLY A 22 2.31 -18.89 0.16
N THR A 23 1.14 -18.68 -0.43
CA THR A 23 0.18 -17.64 0.00
C THR A 23 -0.91 -18.26 0.88
N LYS A 24 -1.23 -17.59 2.01
CA LYS A 24 -2.31 -18.00 2.93
C LYS A 24 -3.34 -16.88 3.06
N TYR A 25 -4.60 -17.21 2.84
CA TYR A 25 -5.75 -16.32 2.97
C TYR A 25 -6.38 -16.50 4.35
N ILE A 26 -6.56 -15.42 5.09
CA ILE A 26 -7.12 -15.40 6.45
C ILE A 26 -8.53 -14.84 6.36
N ASP A 27 -9.51 -15.60 6.89
CA ASP A 27 -10.92 -15.26 6.91
C ASP A 27 -11.44 -14.77 5.55
N PRO A 28 -11.36 -15.61 4.51
CA PRO A 28 -11.87 -15.27 3.19
C PRO A 28 -13.41 -15.18 3.24
N SER A 29 -13.97 -14.12 2.64
CA SER A 29 -15.41 -13.87 2.55
C SER A 29 -15.88 -13.95 1.10
N GLU A 30 -16.89 -14.77 0.83
CA GLU A 30 -17.55 -14.84 -0.48
C GLU A 30 -18.36 -13.57 -0.78
N ALA A 31 -19.00 -13.05 0.26
CA ALA A 31 -19.86 -11.87 0.12
C ALA A 31 -19.08 -10.62 -0.34
N THR A 32 -17.81 -10.53 0.01
CA THR A 32 -16.95 -9.35 -0.33
C THR A 32 -15.90 -9.67 -1.39
N GLY A 33 -15.65 -10.94 -1.72
CA GLY A 33 -14.55 -11.36 -2.58
C GLY A 33 -13.16 -11.02 -2.02
N SER A 34 -13.05 -10.85 -0.70
CA SER A 34 -11.82 -10.44 -0.01
C SER A 34 -11.49 -11.36 1.17
N SER A 35 -10.28 -11.27 1.67
CA SER A 35 -9.81 -11.88 2.92
C SER A 35 -9.52 -10.80 3.95
N ALA A 36 -9.69 -11.07 5.24
CA ALA A 36 -9.32 -10.12 6.30
C ALA A 36 -7.81 -9.81 6.26
N ALA A 37 -7.00 -10.81 5.93
CA ALA A 37 -5.58 -10.62 5.65
C ALA A 37 -5.05 -11.69 4.67
N VAL A 38 -3.92 -11.38 4.01
CA VAL A 38 -3.20 -12.31 3.14
C VAL A 38 -1.74 -12.36 3.57
N VAL A 39 -1.25 -13.55 3.88
CA VAL A 39 0.15 -13.79 4.22
C VAL A 39 0.88 -14.32 3.00
N VAL A 40 1.98 -13.68 2.60
CA VAL A 40 2.71 -13.97 1.35
C VAL A 40 4.13 -14.34 1.68
N GLY A 41 4.61 -15.46 1.15
CA GLY A 41 6.01 -15.89 1.26
C GLY A 41 6.99 -14.92 0.61
N ASP A 42 8.29 -15.20 0.74
CA ASP A 42 9.32 -14.39 0.10
C ASP A 42 9.39 -14.70 -1.40
N THR A 43 8.52 -14.06 -2.15
CA THR A 43 8.41 -14.15 -3.62
C THR A 43 8.44 -12.76 -4.24
N PRO A 44 8.84 -12.62 -5.52
CA PRO A 44 8.70 -11.34 -6.21
C PRO A 44 7.24 -10.86 -6.24
N LEU A 45 7.04 -9.55 -6.12
CA LEU A 45 5.73 -8.93 -6.11
C LEU A 45 5.60 -7.94 -7.27
N ALA A 46 4.53 -8.08 -8.03
CA ALA A 46 4.15 -7.14 -9.08
C ALA A 46 3.27 -6.04 -8.47
N HIS A 47 3.77 -4.81 -8.43
CA HIS A 47 3.04 -3.62 -8.02
C HIS A 47 2.50 -2.92 -9.25
N THR A 48 1.21 -2.65 -9.34
CA THR A 48 0.61 -1.94 -10.47
C THR A 48 0.53 -0.43 -10.23
N ALA A 49 0.41 0.33 -11.32
CA ALA A 49 -0.11 1.69 -11.25
C ALA A 49 -1.58 1.67 -10.83
N GLN A 50 -2.08 2.83 -10.40
CA GLN A 50 -3.51 3.03 -10.27
C GLN A 50 -4.14 3.13 -11.67
N PHE A 51 -5.08 2.24 -11.96
CA PHE A 51 -5.82 2.24 -13.20
C PHE A 51 -7.16 2.97 -13.04
N LEU A 52 -7.44 3.80 -14.02
CA LEU A 52 -8.73 4.41 -14.29
C LEU A 52 -9.42 3.63 -15.42
N PRO A 53 -10.76 3.74 -15.58
CA PRO A 53 -11.50 3.04 -16.62
C PRO A 53 -11.36 3.75 -17.99
N LEU A 54 -10.11 3.98 -18.43
CA LEU A 54 -9.79 4.71 -19.66
C LEU A 54 -9.36 3.76 -20.76
N HIS A 55 -9.94 3.92 -21.95
CA HIS A 55 -9.42 3.29 -23.16
C HIS A 55 -8.03 3.86 -23.53
N ARG A 56 -7.32 3.20 -24.44
CA ARG A 56 -5.99 3.62 -24.87
C ARG A 56 -5.93 5.08 -25.38
N ASP A 57 -6.99 5.54 -26.01
CA ASP A 57 -7.17 6.91 -26.52
C ASP A 57 -7.64 7.91 -25.47
N SER A 58 -7.57 7.55 -24.20
CA SER A 58 -8.06 8.31 -23.04
C SER A 58 -9.58 8.46 -22.91
N ALA A 59 -10.37 7.86 -23.78
CA ALA A 59 -11.83 7.87 -23.66
C ALA A 59 -12.28 7.11 -22.41
N LEU A 60 -13.22 7.68 -21.65
CA LEU A 60 -13.78 7.03 -20.46
C LEU A 60 -14.73 5.90 -20.85
N HIS A 61 -14.56 4.73 -20.23
CA HIS A 61 -15.47 3.61 -20.34
C HIS A 61 -16.60 3.72 -19.30
N GLY A 62 -17.83 3.38 -19.66
CA GLY A 62 -18.93 3.22 -18.69
C GLY A 62 -19.30 4.52 -17.97
N LEU A 63 -19.58 5.61 -18.72
CA LEU A 63 -20.02 6.87 -18.13
C LEU A 63 -21.23 6.66 -17.19
N ARG A 64 -21.11 7.09 -15.92
CA ARG A 64 -22.12 6.94 -14.84
C ARG A 64 -22.45 5.48 -14.47
N ASP A 65 -21.60 4.52 -14.83
CA ASP A 65 -21.80 3.10 -14.52
C ASP A 65 -20.58 2.55 -13.74
N ALA A 66 -20.71 2.48 -12.42
CA ALA A 66 -19.64 2.06 -11.54
C ALA A 66 -19.28 0.56 -11.72
N GLU A 67 -20.24 -0.31 -12.09
CA GLU A 67 -19.96 -1.72 -12.37
C GLU A 67 -19.16 -1.86 -13.66
N ALA A 68 -19.59 -1.21 -14.75
CA ALA A 68 -18.85 -1.23 -16.01
C ALA A 68 -17.44 -0.67 -15.83
N GLN A 69 -17.29 0.43 -15.10
CA GLN A 69 -15.99 1.00 -14.80
C GLN A 69 -15.11 0.06 -13.96
N ALA A 70 -15.64 -0.57 -12.93
CA ALA A 70 -14.90 -1.52 -12.09
C ALA A 70 -14.42 -2.74 -12.90
N ARG A 71 -15.28 -3.31 -13.74
CA ARG A 71 -14.90 -4.41 -14.64
C ARG A 71 -13.78 -3.99 -15.58
N LYS A 72 -13.87 -2.81 -16.17
CA LYS A 72 -12.84 -2.28 -17.09
C LYS A 72 -11.50 -2.07 -16.36
N VAL A 73 -11.50 -1.55 -15.14
CA VAL A 73 -10.28 -1.38 -14.34
C VAL A 73 -9.63 -2.73 -14.00
N LEU A 74 -10.41 -3.74 -13.63
CA LEU A 74 -9.90 -5.10 -13.39
C LEU A 74 -9.36 -5.76 -14.67
N GLU A 75 -9.99 -5.53 -15.82
CA GLU A 75 -9.44 -5.93 -17.13
C GLU A 75 -8.08 -5.28 -17.41
N HIS A 76 -7.94 -3.99 -17.10
CA HIS A 76 -6.66 -3.27 -17.25
C HIS A 76 -5.58 -3.82 -16.32
N ILE A 77 -5.91 -4.10 -15.05
CA ILE A 77 -4.99 -4.73 -14.11
C ILE A 77 -4.56 -6.11 -14.63
N ALA A 78 -5.49 -6.94 -15.09
CA ALA A 78 -5.18 -8.25 -15.68
C ALA A 78 -4.25 -8.13 -16.90
N ALA A 79 -4.55 -7.19 -17.79
CA ALA A 79 -3.72 -6.94 -18.98
C ALA A 79 -2.32 -6.42 -18.63
N ALA A 80 -2.21 -5.58 -17.60
CA ALA A 80 -0.93 -5.05 -17.12
C ALA A 80 -0.07 -6.13 -16.45
N LEU A 81 -0.68 -7.06 -15.73
CA LEU A 81 0.01 -8.15 -15.04
C LEU A 81 0.48 -9.27 -15.98
N LYS A 82 -0.16 -9.46 -17.13
CA LYS A 82 0.17 -10.54 -18.08
C LYS A 82 1.64 -10.58 -18.51
N PRO A 83 2.31 -9.46 -18.87
CA PRO A 83 3.74 -9.47 -19.26
C PRO A 83 4.70 -9.89 -18.14
N VAL A 84 4.25 -9.92 -16.91
CA VAL A 84 5.03 -10.33 -15.74
C VAL A 84 4.55 -11.67 -15.17
N GLU A 85 3.99 -12.52 -16.02
CA GLU A 85 3.61 -13.92 -15.76
C GLU A 85 2.71 -14.08 -14.52
N THR A 86 1.75 -13.16 -14.35
CA THR A 86 0.78 -13.19 -13.26
C THR A 86 -0.56 -12.61 -13.71
N GLY A 87 -1.57 -12.63 -12.83
CA GLY A 87 -2.92 -12.19 -13.16
C GLY A 87 -3.81 -12.02 -11.94
N LEU A 88 -5.11 -11.84 -12.15
CA LEU A 88 -6.09 -11.61 -11.09
C LEU A 88 -6.05 -12.67 -9.97
N PRO A 89 -5.91 -13.99 -10.24
CA PRO A 89 -5.87 -14.99 -9.19
C PRO A 89 -4.68 -14.90 -8.23
N GLN A 90 -3.61 -14.20 -8.63
CA GLN A 90 -2.41 -13.99 -7.83
C GLN A 90 -2.40 -12.67 -7.07
N ILE A 91 -3.45 -11.84 -7.20
CA ILE A 91 -3.56 -10.59 -6.45
C ILE A 91 -3.69 -10.90 -4.96
N VAL A 92 -2.82 -10.29 -4.16
CA VAL A 92 -2.78 -10.41 -2.70
C VAL A 92 -3.27 -9.16 -1.99
N LYS A 93 -3.22 -8.02 -2.67
CA LYS A 93 -3.74 -6.72 -2.18
C LYS A 93 -4.41 -5.98 -3.34
N LEU A 94 -5.59 -5.42 -3.08
CA LEU A 94 -6.32 -4.54 -3.99
C LEU A 94 -6.75 -3.27 -3.25
N ASN A 95 -6.30 -2.12 -3.71
CA ASN A 95 -6.72 -0.82 -3.21
C ASN A 95 -7.73 -0.22 -4.17
N ILE A 96 -8.85 0.28 -3.65
CA ILE A 96 -9.98 0.79 -4.43
C ILE A 96 -10.31 2.20 -3.96
N CYS A 97 -10.17 3.16 -4.86
CA CYS A 97 -10.61 4.53 -4.67
C CYS A 97 -11.94 4.74 -5.39
N LEU A 98 -12.93 5.26 -4.70
CA LEU A 98 -14.28 5.54 -5.20
C LEU A 98 -14.52 7.04 -5.22
N ALA A 99 -15.25 7.52 -6.23
CA ALA A 99 -15.64 8.93 -6.30
C ALA A 99 -16.71 9.32 -5.27
N ALA A 100 -17.56 8.37 -4.85
CA ALA A 100 -18.60 8.55 -3.85
C ALA A 100 -18.98 7.21 -3.17
N ASP A 101 -19.58 7.29 -1.97
CA ASP A 101 -19.99 6.13 -1.16
C ASP A 101 -21.00 5.24 -1.89
N GLU A 102 -21.90 5.83 -2.65
CA GLU A 102 -22.95 5.13 -3.39
C GLU A 102 -22.41 4.09 -4.39
N HIS A 103 -21.17 4.24 -4.82
CA HIS A 103 -20.54 3.32 -5.76
C HIS A 103 -20.00 2.06 -5.10
N LYS A 104 -19.82 2.03 -3.76
CA LYS A 104 -19.18 0.92 -3.03
C LYS A 104 -19.89 -0.41 -3.26
N ALA A 105 -21.22 -0.44 -3.12
CA ALA A 105 -21.99 -1.68 -3.27
C ALA A 105 -21.87 -2.29 -4.67
N ALA A 106 -21.92 -1.46 -5.71
CA ALA A 106 -21.78 -1.87 -7.10
C ALA A 106 -20.37 -2.42 -7.38
N VAL A 107 -19.33 -1.70 -6.93
CA VAL A 107 -17.94 -2.10 -7.11
C VAL A 107 -17.63 -3.37 -6.28
N GLN A 108 -18.13 -3.50 -5.06
CA GLN A 108 -17.93 -4.68 -4.22
C GLN A 108 -18.55 -5.93 -4.84
N ARG A 109 -19.70 -5.81 -5.51
CA ARG A 109 -20.31 -6.92 -6.26
C ARG A 109 -19.38 -7.38 -7.37
N VAL A 110 -18.81 -6.48 -8.16
CA VAL A 110 -17.82 -6.83 -9.21
C VAL A 110 -16.59 -7.50 -8.61
N VAL A 111 -16.09 -7.02 -7.49
CA VAL A 111 -14.95 -7.63 -6.76
C VAL A 111 -15.31 -9.05 -6.31
N SER A 112 -16.49 -9.26 -5.70
CA SER A 112 -16.91 -10.59 -5.22
C SER A 112 -17.11 -11.59 -6.37
N GLU A 113 -17.63 -11.16 -7.51
CA GLU A 113 -17.75 -11.98 -8.72
C GLU A 113 -16.38 -12.33 -9.31
N THR A 114 -15.44 -11.38 -9.31
CA THR A 114 -14.09 -11.57 -9.88
C THR A 114 -13.23 -12.50 -9.01
N PHE A 115 -13.32 -12.35 -7.68
CA PHE A 115 -12.54 -13.13 -6.71
C PHE A 115 -13.42 -14.18 -6.01
N ASN A 116 -14.18 -14.94 -6.77
CA ASN A 116 -15.12 -15.96 -6.27
C ASN A 116 -14.45 -17.30 -5.93
N GLY A 117 -13.17 -17.47 -6.22
CA GLY A 117 -12.39 -18.68 -5.94
C GLY A 117 -11.85 -18.74 -4.50
N LYS A 118 -10.82 -19.57 -4.28
CA LYS A 118 -10.14 -19.68 -2.99
C LYS A 118 -9.19 -18.51 -2.72
N ALA A 119 -8.63 -17.91 -3.77
CA ALA A 119 -7.72 -16.78 -3.71
C ALA A 119 -8.53 -15.48 -3.67
N ARG A 120 -8.56 -14.83 -2.50
CA ARG A 120 -9.25 -13.55 -2.28
C ARG A 120 -8.26 -12.54 -1.71
N PRO A 121 -8.02 -11.39 -2.37
CA PRO A 121 -7.06 -10.41 -1.89
C PRO A 121 -7.49 -9.76 -0.57
N ALA A 122 -6.55 -9.16 0.13
CA ALA A 122 -6.86 -8.11 1.11
C ALA A 122 -7.33 -6.87 0.35
N VAL A 123 -8.45 -6.26 0.73
CA VAL A 123 -9.06 -5.13 0.01
C VAL A 123 -9.20 -3.93 0.92
N THR A 124 -8.86 -2.74 0.43
CA THR A 124 -9.09 -1.46 1.11
C THR A 124 -9.88 -0.54 0.21
N TYR A 125 -10.96 0.04 0.73
CA TYR A 125 -11.75 1.08 0.08
C TYR A 125 -11.46 2.44 0.68
N VAL A 126 -11.44 3.47 -0.16
CA VAL A 126 -11.37 4.88 0.24
C VAL A 126 -12.19 5.73 -0.74
N VAL A 127 -12.79 6.81 -0.25
CA VAL A 127 -13.63 7.69 -1.08
C VAL A 127 -13.02 9.08 -1.15
N GLY A 128 -12.89 9.59 -2.37
CA GLY A 128 -12.35 10.90 -2.67
C GLY A 128 -12.38 11.23 -4.16
N GLU A 129 -11.98 12.42 -4.53
CA GLU A 129 -11.80 12.75 -5.95
C GLU A 129 -10.80 11.82 -6.62
N LEU A 130 -11.05 11.53 -7.88
CA LEU A 130 -10.15 10.75 -8.74
C LEU A 130 -9.46 11.67 -9.75
N ALA A 131 -8.33 11.22 -10.29
CA ALA A 131 -7.55 12.00 -11.25
C ALA A 131 -8.28 12.27 -12.58
N HIS A 132 -9.42 11.63 -12.80
CA HIS A 132 -10.31 11.91 -13.94
C HIS A 132 -11.73 12.26 -13.43
N PRO A 133 -12.31 13.41 -13.82
CA PRO A 133 -13.52 13.97 -13.20
C PRO A 133 -14.77 13.10 -13.32
N ASN A 134 -14.85 12.24 -14.34
CA ASN A 134 -15.99 11.35 -14.57
C ASN A 134 -15.68 9.87 -14.24
N ALA A 135 -14.51 9.58 -13.70
CA ALA A 135 -14.23 8.26 -13.17
C ALA A 135 -14.95 8.08 -11.83
N LEU A 136 -15.56 6.92 -11.63
CA LEU A 136 -16.27 6.55 -10.40
C LEU A 136 -15.44 5.60 -9.55
N VAL A 137 -14.44 4.95 -10.16
CA VAL A 137 -13.55 4.00 -9.51
C VAL A 137 -12.15 4.03 -10.11
N ALA A 138 -11.16 3.90 -9.26
CA ALA A 138 -9.77 3.64 -9.63
C ALA A 138 -9.19 2.55 -8.73
N MET A 139 -8.31 1.68 -9.25
CA MET A 139 -7.73 0.58 -8.46
C MET A 139 -6.24 0.43 -8.76
N ASP A 140 -5.48 0.02 -7.74
CA ASP A 140 -4.14 -0.53 -7.85
C ASP A 140 -4.04 -1.86 -7.12
N ALA A 141 -3.09 -2.70 -7.53
CA ALA A 141 -2.96 -4.05 -7.01
C ALA A 141 -1.51 -4.44 -6.74
N VAL A 142 -1.35 -5.39 -5.81
CA VAL A 142 -0.13 -6.16 -5.60
C VAL A 142 -0.43 -7.61 -5.88
N ALA A 143 0.36 -8.25 -6.75
CA ALA A 143 0.23 -9.67 -7.08
C ALA A 143 1.55 -10.40 -6.86
N THR A 144 1.50 -11.69 -6.49
CA THR A 144 2.68 -12.54 -6.55
C THR A 144 3.01 -12.88 -8.00
N THR A 145 4.30 -13.06 -8.33
CA THR A 145 4.74 -13.43 -9.67
C THR A 145 5.90 -14.40 -9.64
N SER A 146 6.02 -15.23 -10.68
CA SER A 146 7.19 -16.08 -10.95
C SER A 146 8.30 -15.34 -11.70
N THR A 147 8.00 -14.18 -12.28
CA THR A 147 9.02 -13.38 -12.98
C THR A 147 10.11 -12.96 -12.02
N PRO A 148 11.38 -13.36 -12.28
CA PRO A 148 12.48 -13.06 -11.37
C PRO A 148 12.64 -11.55 -11.17
N GLY A 149 12.86 -11.16 -9.92
CA GLY A 149 13.33 -9.84 -9.58
C GLY A 149 14.80 -9.64 -10.00
N SER A 150 15.27 -8.41 -9.85
CA SER A 150 16.69 -8.04 -9.92
C SER A 150 17.05 -7.26 -8.65
N LYS A 151 18.31 -6.82 -8.52
CA LYS A 151 18.69 -5.95 -7.39
C LYS A 151 17.90 -4.64 -7.33
N SER A 152 17.33 -4.22 -8.47
CA SER A 152 16.47 -3.05 -8.60
C SER A 152 15.06 -3.46 -9.07
N ALA A 153 14.10 -2.55 -8.96
CA ALA A 153 12.75 -2.77 -9.45
C ALA A 153 12.73 -2.81 -10.98
N ARG A 154 12.20 -3.89 -11.57
CA ARG A 154 12.01 -4.01 -13.03
C ARG A 154 10.66 -3.42 -13.40
N ARG A 155 10.61 -2.60 -14.46
CA ARG A 155 9.42 -1.84 -14.87
C ARG A 155 8.91 -2.30 -16.23
N PHE A 156 7.59 -2.35 -16.38
CA PHE A 156 6.92 -2.86 -17.58
C PHE A 156 5.81 -1.90 -18.02
N ILE A 157 5.74 -1.71 -19.34
CA ILE A 157 4.71 -0.93 -20.01
C ILE A 157 3.94 -1.89 -20.93
N ASN A 158 2.62 -1.77 -20.95
CA ASN A 158 1.77 -2.46 -21.91
C ASN A 158 1.18 -1.41 -22.86
N ASP A 159 1.68 -1.33 -24.09
CA ASP A 159 1.28 -0.33 -25.09
C ASP A 159 -0.18 -0.44 -25.56
N ARG A 160 -0.90 -1.48 -25.14
CA ARG A 160 -2.34 -1.63 -25.41
C ARG A 160 -3.22 -0.90 -24.40
N LEU A 161 -2.64 -0.46 -23.28
CA LEU A 161 -3.33 0.30 -22.24
C LEU A 161 -3.05 1.79 -22.38
N TYR A 162 -3.95 2.61 -21.81
CA TYR A 162 -3.68 4.03 -21.65
C TYR A 162 -2.48 4.20 -20.70
N HIS A 163 -1.52 5.00 -21.09
CA HIS A 163 -0.40 5.40 -20.23
C HIS A 163 0.10 6.79 -20.59
N THR A 164 0.59 7.48 -19.60
CA THR A 164 1.34 8.74 -19.79
C THR A 164 2.77 8.39 -20.19
N PRO A 165 3.42 9.14 -21.09
CA PRO A 165 4.82 8.93 -21.45
C PRO A 165 5.70 8.86 -20.20
N TYR A 166 6.72 7.99 -20.26
CA TYR A 166 7.68 7.79 -19.16
C TYR A 166 7.09 7.27 -17.83
N THR A 167 5.92 6.62 -17.86
CA THR A 167 5.36 5.91 -16.70
C THR A 167 5.25 4.42 -16.98
N SER A 168 5.30 3.59 -15.94
CA SER A 168 5.12 2.15 -16.06
C SER A 168 3.79 1.70 -15.47
N HIS A 169 3.24 0.63 -16.05
CA HIS A 169 2.01 0.01 -15.54
C HIS A 169 2.28 -0.94 -14.39
N VAL A 170 3.42 -1.63 -14.41
CA VAL A 170 3.81 -2.63 -13.41
C VAL A 170 5.29 -2.50 -13.10
N SER A 171 5.63 -2.73 -11.85
CA SER A 171 6.99 -2.87 -11.37
C SER A 171 7.13 -4.15 -10.58
N ILE A 172 8.21 -4.92 -10.79
CA ILE A 172 8.52 -6.08 -9.96
C ILE A 172 9.42 -5.64 -8.82
N LEU A 173 8.89 -5.74 -7.60
CA LEU A 173 9.64 -5.70 -6.37
C LEU A 173 10.25 -7.10 -6.17
N PRO A 174 11.59 -7.24 -6.14
CA PRO A 174 12.23 -8.55 -5.98
C PRO A 174 11.88 -9.19 -4.63
N ASN A 175 12.07 -10.50 -4.55
CA ASN A 175 12.15 -11.18 -3.25
C ASN A 175 13.36 -10.70 -2.44
N GLY A 176 13.39 -11.02 -1.14
CA GLY A 176 14.40 -10.54 -0.20
C GLY A 176 14.01 -9.22 0.47
N SER A 177 14.99 -8.37 0.76
CA SER A 177 14.79 -7.16 1.54
C SER A 177 13.93 -6.13 0.82
N ARG A 178 13.00 -5.51 1.56
CA ARG A 178 12.04 -4.49 1.08
C ARG A 178 11.95 -3.35 2.07
N ALA A 179 11.95 -2.12 1.58
CA ALA A 179 11.81 -0.94 2.43
C ALA A 179 10.54 -0.16 2.10
N TYR A 180 9.91 0.36 3.14
CA TYR A 180 8.71 1.19 3.08
C TYR A 180 9.06 2.55 3.66
N VAL A 181 9.07 3.58 2.82
CA VAL A 181 9.36 4.95 3.21
C VAL A 181 8.05 5.64 3.52
N SER A 182 7.94 6.20 4.73
CA SER A 182 6.75 6.96 5.17
C SER A 182 6.54 8.19 4.31
N GLY A 183 5.32 8.70 4.32
CA GLY A 183 4.97 9.94 3.66
C GLY A 183 5.92 11.08 4.04
N GLN A 184 6.46 11.75 3.04
CA GLN A 184 7.20 12.99 3.17
C GLN A 184 6.46 14.10 2.43
N ALA A 185 6.49 15.28 2.99
CA ALA A 185 5.76 16.43 2.46
C ALA A 185 6.56 17.72 2.71
N VAL A 186 6.92 18.40 1.65
CA VAL A 186 7.51 19.73 1.71
C VAL A 186 6.49 20.74 1.20
N ARG A 187 5.98 21.59 2.09
CA ARG A 187 5.06 22.64 1.70
C ARG A 187 5.77 23.77 0.98
N ASP A 188 5.30 24.11 -0.20
CA ASP A 188 5.75 25.26 -0.98
C ASP A 188 4.54 26.00 -1.60
N LYS A 189 4.82 26.95 -2.50
CA LYS A 189 3.84 27.87 -3.10
C LYS A 189 2.75 27.18 -3.95
N ASP A 190 3.10 26.06 -4.60
CA ASP A 190 2.22 25.32 -5.51
C ASP A 190 2.51 23.80 -5.49
N LEU A 191 1.63 23.01 -6.12
CA LEU A 191 1.74 21.56 -6.18
C LEU A 191 3.03 21.09 -6.88
N ALA A 192 3.40 21.70 -8.01
CA ALA A 192 4.58 21.29 -8.77
C ALA A 192 5.87 21.52 -7.95
N THR A 193 6.01 22.70 -7.34
CA THR A 193 7.18 23.01 -6.49
C THR A 193 7.22 22.14 -5.25
N SER A 194 6.06 21.92 -4.59
CA SER A 194 5.96 21.01 -3.44
C SER A 194 6.32 19.58 -3.81
N THR A 195 5.87 19.10 -4.98
CA THR A 195 6.21 17.76 -5.50
C THR A 195 7.71 17.63 -5.70
N ARG A 196 8.33 18.56 -6.43
CA ARG A 196 9.77 18.52 -6.69
C ARG A 196 10.58 18.50 -5.40
N ARG A 197 10.29 19.39 -4.45
CA ARG A 197 11.02 19.46 -3.17
C ARG A 197 10.80 18.23 -2.30
N THR A 198 9.61 17.65 -2.35
CA THR A 198 9.32 16.38 -1.66
C THR A 198 10.13 15.24 -2.28
N MET A 199 10.24 15.18 -3.60
CA MET A 199 11.08 14.20 -4.30
C MET A 199 12.57 14.39 -4.00
N GLU A 200 13.06 15.63 -3.90
CA GLU A 200 14.44 15.94 -3.46
C GLU A 200 14.71 15.40 -2.05
N GLN A 201 13.78 15.59 -1.11
CA GLN A 201 13.89 15.06 0.25
C GLN A 201 13.85 13.52 0.28
N LEU A 202 13.02 12.90 -0.55
CA LEU A 202 12.98 11.45 -0.71
C LEU A 202 14.29 10.91 -1.31
N ALA A 203 14.93 11.64 -2.23
CA ALA A 203 16.25 11.28 -2.76
C ALA A 203 17.31 11.20 -1.66
N GLU A 204 17.33 12.15 -0.72
CA GLU A 204 18.23 12.09 0.45
C GLU A 204 17.93 10.92 1.36
N THR A 205 16.64 10.57 1.53
CA THR A 205 16.25 9.37 2.27
C THR A 205 16.75 8.09 1.60
N LEU A 206 16.57 7.95 0.28
CA LEU A 206 17.09 6.82 -0.48
C LEU A 206 18.61 6.71 -0.40
N LYS A 207 19.31 7.82 -0.56
CA LYS A 207 20.78 7.90 -0.44
C LYS A 207 21.27 7.42 0.93
N HIS A 208 20.60 7.80 2.02
CA HIS A 208 20.91 7.31 3.36
C HIS A 208 20.79 5.78 3.49
N LEU A 209 19.89 5.18 2.72
CA LEU A 209 19.68 3.73 2.68
C LEU A 209 20.64 3.01 1.70
N ASP A 210 21.54 3.73 1.05
CA ASP A 210 22.36 3.24 -0.08
C ASP A 210 21.48 2.72 -1.24
N LEU A 211 20.36 3.42 -1.50
CA LEU A 211 19.37 3.12 -2.54
C LEU A 211 19.23 4.29 -3.50
N HIS A 212 18.69 4.00 -4.68
CA HIS A 212 18.48 4.95 -5.76
C HIS A 212 17.06 4.85 -6.32
N TRP A 213 16.71 5.74 -7.26
CA TRP A 213 15.40 5.74 -7.91
C TRP A 213 15.08 4.43 -8.68
N GLU A 214 16.10 3.71 -9.12
CA GLU A 214 15.97 2.39 -9.75
C GLU A 214 15.46 1.31 -8.79
N ASN A 215 15.61 1.50 -7.48
CA ASN A 215 15.10 0.59 -6.47
C ASN A 215 13.61 0.79 -6.17
N VAL A 216 13.04 1.95 -6.56
CA VAL A 216 11.64 2.28 -6.27
C VAL A 216 10.70 1.45 -7.14
N ALA A 217 9.85 0.65 -6.47
CA ALA A 217 8.85 -0.20 -7.11
C ALA A 217 7.49 0.49 -7.26
N GLN A 218 7.09 1.36 -6.33
CA GLN A 218 5.84 2.11 -6.41
C GLN A 218 5.97 3.45 -5.69
N ILE A 219 5.33 4.46 -6.25
CA ILE A 219 5.15 5.79 -5.66
C ILE A 219 3.66 5.99 -5.38
N LYS A 220 3.30 6.28 -4.12
CA LYS A 220 1.95 6.68 -3.77
C LYS A 220 1.96 8.12 -3.28
N SER A 221 1.09 8.92 -3.86
CA SER A 221 0.99 10.35 -3.59
C SER A 221 -0.41 10.68 -3.07
N PHE A 222 -0.46 11.41 -1.96
CA PHE A 222 -1.66 12.01 -1.42
C PHE A 222 -1.63 13.49 -1.78
N LEU A 223 -2.58 13.97 -2.55
CA LEU A 223 -2.52 15.32 -3.11
C LEU A 223 -3.87 16.00 -3.27
N GLN A 224 -3.82 17.32 -3.40
CA GLN A 224 -4.96 18.15 -3.83
C GLN A 224 -4.45 19.38 -4.63
N PRO A 225 -5.26 19.83 -5.62
CA PRO A 225 -6.48 19.20 -6.12
C PRO A 225 -6.15 18.00 -7.02
N MET A 226 -7.02 16.99 -7.05
CA MET A 226 -6.83 15.79 -7.89
C MET A 226 -6.83 16.09 -9.39
N THR A 227 -7.45 17.18 -9.81
CA THR A 227 -7.42 17.68 -11.19
C THR A 227 -6.02 18.10 -11.66
N GLU A 228 -5.06 18.28 -10.74
CA GLU A 228 -3.67 18.61 -11.03
C GLU A 228 -2.71 17.41 -10.88
N ALA A 229 -3.24 16.18 -10.74
CA ALA A 229 -2.39 14.97 -10.59
C ALA A 229 -1.35 14.82 -11.71
N ASP A 230 -1.66 15.27 -12.93
CA ASP A 230 -0.71 15.25 -14.06
C ASP A 230 0.49 16.15 -13.81
N ARG A 231 0.32 17.32 -13.19
CA ARG A 231 1.43 18.21 -12.82
C ARG A 231 2.36 17.55 -11.79
N ALA A 232 1.79 16.87 -10.80
CA ALA A 232 2.60 16.10 -9.85
C ALA A 232 3.36 14.96 -10.57
N ARG A 233 2.69 14.22 -11.47
CA ARG A 233 3.30 13.17 -12.28
C ARG A 233 4.47 13.69 -13.11
N GLU A 234 4.32 14.82 -13.78
CA GLU A 234 5.38 15.45 -14.59
C GLU A 234 6.62 15.79 -13.75
N GLU A 235 6.45 16.34 -12.54
CA GLU A 235 7.56 16.62 -11.64
C GLU A 235 8.23 15.33 -11.15
N ILE A 236 7.46 14.30 -10.81
CA ILE A 236 8.00 12.99 -10.40
C ILE A 236 8.84 12.36 -11.50
N ILE A 237 8.36 12.35 -12.76
CA ILE A 237 9.03 11.73 -13.91
C ILE A 237 10.44 12.31 -14.12
N LYS A 238 10.66 13.57 -13.82
CA LYS A 238 11.98 14.25 -14.01
C LYS A 238 13.10 13.57 -13.22
N PHE A 239 12.80 12.94 -12.09
CA PHE A 239 13.78 12.24 -11.25
C PHE A 239 14.26 10.91 -11.85
N PHE A 240 13.63 10.44 -12.92
CA PHE A 240 13.98 9.17 -13.58
C PHE A 240 14.85 9.33 -14.83
N ASN A 241 15.29 10.55 -15.17
CA ASN A 241 16.27 10.85 -16.23
C ASN A 241 15.92 10.21 -17.58
N GLY A 242 14.67 10.34 -18.02
CA GLY A 242 14.16 9.78 -19.29
C GLY A 242 13.86 8.29 -19.28
N ARG A 243 14.11 7.57 -18.18
CA ARG A 243 13.66 6.18 -18.00
C ARG A 243 12.21 6.15 -17.49
N PRO A 244 11.46 5.09 -17.75
CA PRO A 244 10.12 4.96 -17.20
C PRO A 244 10.14 5.07 -15.66
N ALA A 245 9.34 5.98 -15.11
CA ALA A 245 9.09 6.07 -13.70
C ALA A 245 8.30 4.83 -13.20
N PRO A 246 8.38 4.45 -11.91
CA PRO A 246 7.61 3.34 -11.39
C PRO A 246 6.10 3.61 -11.44
N PRO A 247 5.27 2.57 -11.26
CA PRO A 247 3.84 2.71 -11.07
C PRO A 247 3.50 3.78 -10.04
N MET A 248 2.53 4.64 -10.37
CA MET A 248 2.08 5.73 -9.51
C MET A 248 0.65 5.51 -9.07
N VAL A 249 0.36 5.87 -7.83
CA VAL A 249 -0.97 5.87 -7.21
C VAL A 249 -1.24 7.28 -6.68
N PHE A 250 -2.41 7.83 -6.97
CA PHE A 250 -2.83 9.14 -6.51
C PHE A 250 -4.12 9.01 -5.67
N VAL A 251 -4.10 9.60 -4.49
CA VAL A 251 -5.23 9.60 -3.55
C VAL A 251 -5.50 11.04 -3.15
N GLU A 252 -6.78 11.43 -3.11
CA GLU A 252 -7.16 12.75 -2.62
C GLU A 252 -6.73 12.92 -1.16
N TRP A 253 -6.19 14.09 -0.86
CA TRP A 253 -5.78 14.46 0.49
C TRP A 253 -6.19 15.90 0.82
N THR A 254 -7.19 16.06 1.64
CA THR A 254 -7.59 17.39 2.12
C THR A 254 -6.57 17.88 3.15
N SER A 255 -5.65 18.75 2.74
CA SER A 255 -4.55 19.26 3.56
C SER A 255 -4.15 20.68 3.13
N LYS A 256 -3.47 21.41 4.04
CA LYS A 256 -2.82 22.68 3.70
C LYS A 256 -1.50 22.50 2.96
N THR A 257 -0.94 21.29 2.94
CA THR A 257 0.23 20.91 2.17
C THR A 257 -0.24 20.24 0.88
N PRO A 258 0.19 20.68 -0.30
CA PRO A 258 -0.39 20.21 -1.56
C PRO A 258 -0.18 18.73 -1.85
N ILE A 259 0.93 18.14 -1.35
CA ILE A 259 1.27 16.73 -1.63
C ILE A 259 2.08 16.11 -0.49
N GLU A 260 1.83 14.83 -0.23
CA GLU A 260 2.67 13.91 0.53
C GLU A 260 2.98 12.69 -0.35
N ILE A 261 4.23 12.20 -0.33
CA ILE A 261 4.67 11.09 -1.17
C ILE A 261 5.32 10.01 -0.31
N GLU A 262 4.90 8.75 -0.49
CA GLU A 262 5.49 7.56 0.11
C GLU A 262 6.05 6.63 -0.95
N LEU A 263 7.04 5.78 -0.58
CA LEU A 263 7.71 4.87 -1.51
C LEU A 263 7.67 3.43 -1.01
N ILE A 264 7.54 2.49 -1.95
CA ILE A 264 7.85 1.07 -1.77
C ILE A 264 9.11 0.78 -2.59
N VAL A 265 10.11 0.19 -1.96
CA VAL A 265 11.48 0.13 -2.49
C VAL A 265 12.06 -1.27 -2.32
N ALA A 266 12.79 -1.74 -3.32
CA ALA A 266 13.67 -2.89 -3.15
C ALA A 266 14.75 -2.51 -2.12
N GLY A 267 14.82 -3.23 -1.01
CA GLY A 267 15.58 -2.81 0.18
C GLY A 267 17.10 -2.97 0.10
N GLY A 268 17.64 -3.35 -1.07
CA GLY A 268 19.08 -3.60 -1.25
C GLY A 268 19.55 -4.89 -0.56
N VAL A 269 20.85 -5.00 -0.37
CA VAL A 269 21.40 -6.10 0.42
C VAL A 269 21.04 -5.85 1.89
N PRO A 270 20.44 -6.84 2.60
CA PRO A 270 20.24 -6.71 4.04
C PRO A 270 21.57 -6.35 4.69
N GLY A 271 21.59 -5.35 5.54
CA GLY A 271 22.72 -5.09 6.41
C GLY A 271 23.03 -6.34 7.26
N ALA A 272 24.10 -6.33 8.02
CA ALA A 272 24.47 -7.42 8.95
C ALA A 272 23.44 -7.59 10.10
N SER A 273 22.24 -7.03 9.97
CA SER A 273 21.17 -7.11 10.96
C SER A 273 20.59 -8.52 11.04
N SER A 274 20.54 -9.04 12.24
CA SER A 274 19.83 -10.28 12.57
C SER A 274 18.30 -10.05 12.74
N GLU A 275 17.85 -8.80 12.67
CA GLU A 275 16.46 -8.42 12.86
C GLU A 275 15.64 -8.64 11.58
N ALA A 276 14.48 -9.29 11.71
CA ALA A 276 13.57 -9.49 10.58
C ALA A 276 13.03 -8.17 10.04
N VAL A 277 12.76 -7.21 10.93
CA VAL A 277 12.24 -5.89 10.61
C VAL A 277 13.08 -4.82 11.29
N GLU A 278 13.62 -3.89 10.53
CA GLU A 278 14.37 -2.73 11.00
C GLU A 278 13.54 -1.45 10.92
N TYR A 279 13.66 -0.61 11.93
CA TYR A 279 13.00 0.69 12.04
C TYR A 279 14.07 1.78 11.97
N ILE A 280 14.08 2.56 10.89
CA ILE A 280 15.19 3.44 10.52
C ILE A 280 14.71 4.90 10.53
N THR A 281 15.42 5.75 11.27
CA THR A 281 15.25 7.21 11.21
C THR A 281 16.52 7.79 10.58
N PRO A 282 16.46 8.31 9.32
CA PRO A 282 17.61 8.93 8.67
C PRO A 282 18.18 10.11 9.48
N PRO A 283 19.47 10.39 9.41
CA PRO A 283 20.11 11.54 10.08
C PRO A 283 19.40 12.86 9.73
N GLY A 284 19.28 13.73 10.72
CA GLY A 284 18.59 15.02 10.55
C GLY A 284 17.06 14.96 10.59
N MET A 285 16.45 13.74 10.57
CA MET A 285 15.02 13.58 10.78
C MET A 285 14.71 13.28 12.24
N LYS A 286 13.55 13.79 12.72
CA LYS A 286 13.08 13.49 14.09
C LYS A 286 12.45 12.10 14.13
N ALA A 287 12.81 11.32 15.14
CA ALA A 287 12.09 10.12 15.53
C ALA A 287 10.68 10.48 16.05
N SER A 288 9.73 9.59 15.87
CA SER A 288 8.37 9.72 16.37
C SER A 288 7.95 8.41 17.05
N PRO A 289 7.25 8.47 18.19
CA PRO A 289 6.77 7.25 18.86
C PRO A 289 5.59 6.59 18.11
N VAL A 290 5.05 7.23 17.09
CA VAL A 290 3.82 6.79 16.39
C VAL A 290 4.03 6.51 14.90
N PHE A 291 5.21 6.80 14.35
CA PHE A 291 5.60 6.38 13.00
C PHE A 291 7.12 6.40 12.84
N CYS A 292 7.63 5.48 12.03
CA CYS A 292 9.02 5.43 11.60
C CYS A 292 9.19 6.05 10.22
N ARG A 293 10.34 6.62 9.93
CA ARG A 293 10.63 7.22 8.61
C ARG A 293 10.78 6.16 7.53
N VAL A 294 11.43 5.06 7.87
CA VAL A 294 11.62 3.92 6.99
C VAL A 294 11.50 2.65 7.81
N VAL A 295 10.75 1.68 7.32
CA VAL A 295 10.74 0.32 7.85
C VAL A 295 11.24 -0.63 6.77
N ARG A 296 12.23 -1.45 7.10
CA ARG A 296 12.79 -2.46 6.21
C ARG A 296 12.45 -3.85 6.71
N ILE A 297 11.87 -4.67 5.84
CA ILE A 297 11.80 -6.12 6.04
C ILE A 297 13.08 -6.69 5.46
N ASN A 298 13.90 -7.32 6.29
CA ASN A 298 15.12 -8.01 5.86
C ASN A 298 14.84 -9.45 5.44
N PHE A 299 13.92 -10.09 6.16
CA PHE A 299 13.43 -11.44 5.87
C PHE A 299 12.07 -11.67 6.55
N GLY A 300 11.39 -12.76 6.20
CA GLY A 300 10.07 -13.09 6.71
C GLY A 300 9.00 -12.97 5.62
N ARG A 301 7.74 -13.15 6.02
CA ARG A 301 6.58 -13.12 5.11
C ARG A 301 5.88 -11.78 5.23
N ASN A 302 5.43 -11.24 4.11
CA ASN A 302 4.56 -10.05 4.12
C ASN A 302 3.15 -10.43 4.54
N VAL A 303 2.52 -9.57 5.33
CA VAL A 303 1.11 -9.66 5.71
C VAL A 303 0.40 -8.43 5.19
N TYR A 304 -0.49 -8.61 4.23
CA TYR A 304 -1.40 -7.55 3.76
C TYR A 304 -2.71 -7.68 4.51
N ILE A 305 -3.11 -6.65 5.25
CA ILE A 305 -4.36 -6.59 5.98
C ILE A 305 -5.37 -5.78 5.15
N SER A 306 -6.61 -6.21 5.07
CA SER A 306 -7.70 -5.43 4.50
C SER A 306 -7.94 -4.16 5.30
N GLY A 307 -8.56 -3.18 4.69
CA GLY A 307 -8.95 -1.96 5.39
C GLY A 307 -9.78 -2.32 6.63
N ILE A 308 -9.27 -1.99 7.81
CA ILE A 308 -10.00 -2.13 9.08
C ILE A 308 -10.76 -0.84 9.30
N GLU A 309 -12.08 -0.92 9.27
CA GLU A 309 -12.96 0.24 9.38
C GLU A 309 -13.47 0.43 10.82
N GLY A 310 -13.57 1.67 11.27
CA GLY A 310 -14.19 2.03 12.54
C GLY A 310 -15.72 1.95 12.45
N SER A 311 -16.26 0.75 12.19
CA SER A 311 -17.69 0.53 11.99
C SER A 311 -18.40 0.06 13.26
N GLY A 312 -19.74 0.19 13.28
CA GLY A 312 -20.58 -0.29 14.37
C GLY A 312 -20.66 0.59 15.61
N VAL A 313 -19.83 1.62 15.71
CA VAL A 313 -19.85 2.62 16.78
C VAL A 313 -19.65 4.03 16.19
N THR A 314 -20.27 5.03 16.80
CA THR A 314 -20.22 6.42 16.28
C THR A 314 -19.11 7.26 16.95
N GLN A 315 -18.70 6.90 18.17
CA GLN A 315 -17.73 7.67 18.93
C GLN A 315 -16.30 7.48 18.39
N PRO A 316 -15.58 8.54 18.00
CA PRO A 316 -14.25 8.46 17.40
C PRO A 316 -13.23 7.68 18.23
N GLU A 317 -13.21 7.86 19.55
CA GLU A 317 -12.34 7.08 20.45
C GLU A 317 -12.63 5.58 20.34
N ALA A 318 -13.91 5.19 20.40
CA ALA A 318 -14.31 3.80 20.34
C ALA A 318 -13.98 3.17 18.98
N GLN A 319 -14.13 3.93 17.88
CA GLN A 319 -13.71 3.50 16.55
C GLN A 319 -12.19 3.22 16.52
N VAL A 320 -11.37 4.14 17.00
CA VAL A 320 -9.91 3.98 17.02
C VAL A 320 -9.49 2.79 17.87
N ARG A 321 -10.06 2.63 19.08
CA ARG A 321 -9.76 1.47 19.94
C ARG A 321 -10.19 0.16 19.29
N GLY A 322 -11.36 0.12 18.65
CA GLY A 322 -11.87 -1.04 17.92
C GLY A 322 -10.94 -1.47 16.79
N ILE A 323 -10.48 -0.52 15.99
CA ILE A 323 -9.53 -0.77 14.89
C ILE A 323 -8.22 -1.37 15.41
N PHE A 324 -7.64 -0.84 16.48
CA PHE A 324 -6.40 -1.39 17.02
C PHE A 324 -6.59 -2.76 17.67
N SER A 325 -7.74 -3.02 18.28
CA SER A 325 -8.08 -4.35 18.79
C SER A 325 -8.19 -5.39 17.65
N GLU A 326 -8.83 -5.02 16.54
CA GLU A 326 -8.91 -5.89 15.36
C GLU A 326 -7.54 -6.07 14.69
N LEU A 327 -6.75 -5.00 14.60
CA LEU A 327 -5.38 -5.07 14.07
C LEU A 327 -4.51 -6.03 14.90
N GLU A 328 -4.59 -5.98 16.21
CA GLU A 328 -3.87 -6.89 17.11
C GLU A 328 -4.33 -8.34 16.91
N TYR A 329 -5.64 -8.58 16.81
CA TYR A 329 -6.22 -9.90 16.55
C TYR A 329 -5.72 -10.47 15.22
N LEU A 330 -5.83 -9.71 14.12
CA LEU A 330 -5.38 -10.13 12.79
C LEU A 330 -3.86 -10.33 12.74
N SER A 331 -3.08 -9.46 13.38
CA SER A 331 -1.63 -9.62 13.46
C SER A 331 -1.27 -10.96 14.10
N ARG A 332 -1.85 -11.31 15.24
CA ARG A 332 -1.63 -12.63 15.88
C ARG A 332 -2.07 -13.79 14.99
N LYS A 333 -3.24 -13.69 14.36
CA LYS A 333 -3.79 -14.74 13.49
C LYS A 333 -2.94 -15.02 12.24
N THR A 334 -2.21 -14.03 11.77
CA THR A 334 -1.29 -14.13 10.63
C THR A 334 0.10 -14.63 11.01
N GLY A 335 0.42 -14.78 12.29
CA GLY A 335 1.76 -15.10 12.80
C GLY A 335 2.69 -13.87 12.90
N SER A 336 2.12 -12.68 12.87
CA SER A 336 2.77 -11.41 13.17
C SER A 336 2.43 -10.94 14.59
N ASP A 337 2.74 -9.71 14.92
CA ASP A 337 2.29 -8.99 16.13
C ASP A 337 2.44 -7.48 15.95
N MET A 338 2.04 -6.72 16.99
CA MET A 338 2.09 -5.26 16.98
C MET A 338 3.53 -4.67 16.94
N LYS A 339 4.57 -5.48 17.17
CA LYS A 339 5.98 -5.07 17.05
C LYS A 339 6.59 -5.31 15.68
N ASN A 340 5.81 -5.91 14.77
CA ASN A 340 6.23 -6.22 13.40
C ASN A 340 5.32 -5.56 12.36
N LEU A 341 4.68 -4.45 12.73
CA LEU A 341 3.95 -3.59 11.80
C LEU A 341 4.96 -2.84 10.92
N VAL A 342 4.71 -2.79 9.63
CA VAL A 342 5.66 -2.31 8.63
C VAL A 342 5.21 -1.02 8.00
N LYS A 343 3.99 -0.96 7.47
CA LYS A 343 3.45 0.21 6.80
C LYS A 343 1.99 0.41 7.16
N ALA A 344 1.66 1.61 7.59
CA ALA A 344 0.29 2.03 7.88
C ALA A 344 -0.13 3.18 6.95
N THR A 345 -1.32 3.11 6.38
CA THR A 345 -2.00 4.27 5.82
C THR A 345 -3.30 4.47 6.60
N TYR A 346 -3.41 5.63 7.24
CA TYR A 346 -4.61 6.01 7.98
C TYR A 346 -5.43 6.96 7.11
N TYR A 347 -6.63 6.56 6.77
CA TYR A 347 -7.61 7.42 6.11
C TYR A 347 -8.62 7.87 7.16
N VAL A 348 -8.72 9.16 7.40
CA VAL A 348 -9.61 9.77 8.39
C VAL A 348 -10.53 10.77 7.71
N THR A 349 -11.78 10.89 8.18
CA THR A 349 -12.79 11.72 7.51
C THR A 349 -12.98 13.07 8.19
N ASP A 350 -12.54 13.22 9.43
CA ASP A 350 -12.76 14.41 10.23
C ASP A 350 -11.63 14.69 11.22
N ALA A 351 -11.62 15.90 11.74
CA ALA A 351 -10.57 16.38 12.65
C ALA A 351 -10.63 15.71 14.03
N GLU A 352 -11.80 15.34 14.52
CA GLU A 352 -11.98 14.71 15.82
C GLU A 352 -11.41 13.30 15.81
N THR A 353 -11.81 12.50 14.82
CA THR A 353 -11.24 11.14 14.60
C THR A 353 -9.73 11.18 14.41
N SER A 354 -9.23 12.16 13.62
CA SER A 354 -7.79 12.38 13.44
C SER A 354 -7.07 12.73 14.74
N SER A 355 -7.71 13.50 15.64
CA SER A 355 -7.18 13.84 16.97
C SER A 355 -7.13 12.62 17.88
N GLN A 356 -8.22 11.86 17.93
CA GLN A 356 -8.29 10.62 18.73
C GLN A 356 -7.25 9.59 18.28
N LEU A 357 -7.07 9.42 16.95
CA LEU A 357 -6.02 8.58 16.42
C LEU A 357 -4.62 9.01 16.92
N ASN A 358 -4.32 10.31 16.91
CA ASN A 358 -3.03 10.82 17.36
C ASN A 358 -2.81 10.60 18.86
N GLN A 359 -3.86 10.73 19.68
CA GLN A 359 -3.79 10.55 21.13
C GLN A 359 -3.63 9.08 21.52
N LEU A 360 -4.34 8.19 20.84
CA LEU A 360 -4.41 6.78 21.24
C LEU A 360 -3.30 5.89 20.65
N ARG A 361 -2.76 6.22 19.46
CA ARG A 361 -1.69 5.40 18.85
C ARG A 361 -0.53 5.06 19.78
N PRO A 362 -0.03 5.97 20.65
CA PRO A 362 1.05 5.64 21.58
C PRO A 362 0.72 4.51 22.56
N GLU A 363 -0.56 4.25 22.83
CA GLU A 363 -0.99 3.17 23.72
C GLU A 363 -0.82 1.78 23.09
N PHE A 364 -0.85 1.71 21.75
CA PHE A 364 -0.86 0.46 20.98
C PHE A 364 0.50 0.12 20.36
N TYR A 365 1.33 1.14 20.10
CA TYR A 365 2.61 0.93 19.44
C TYR A 365 3.77 0.84 20.43
N ASP A 366 4.71 -0.04 20.12
CA ASP A 366 6.03 0.04 20.70
C ASP A 366 6.72 1.31 20.15
N PRO A 367 7.07 2.29 20.97
CA PRO A 367 7.63 3.57 20.51
C PRO A 367 8.97 3.43 19.79
N ALA A 368 9.66 2.30 19.97
CA ALA A 368 10.89 1.99 19.24
C ALA A 368 10.62 1.30 17.89
N ARG A 369 9.40 0.81 17.65
CA ARG A 369 9.03 -0.01 16.49
C ARG A 369 7.70 0.40 15.84
N PRO A 370 7.40 1.69 15.68
CA PRO A 370 6.16 2.10 14.99
C PRO A 370 6.30 1.88 13.48
N PRO A 371 5.20 1.58 12.76
CA PRO A 371 5.27 1.39 11.31
C PRO A 371 5.70 2.66 10.57
N SER A 372 6.21 2.54 9.35
CA SER A 372 6.23 3.66 8.43
C SER A 372 4.78 4.09 8.15
N ALA A 373 4.49 5.38 8.07
CA ALA A 373 3.09 5.78 8.00
C ALA A 373 2.85 7.03 7.15
N SER A 374 1.64 7.05 6.56
CA SER A 374 0.98 8.23 6.01
C SER A 374 -0.41 8.37 6.65
N LYS A 375 -0.88 9.60 6.79
CA LYS A 375 -2.24 9.89 7.27
C LYS A 375 -2.92 10.88 6.33
N ALA A 376 -3.98 10.44 5.67
CA ALA A 376 -4.75 11.24 4.75
C ALA A 376 -6.14 11.58 5.29
N MET A 377 -6.50 12.85 5.21
CA MET A 377 -7.88 13.29 5.36
C MET A 377 -8.59 13.05 4.03
N VAL A 378 -9.63 12.22 4.03
CA VAL A 378 -10.42 11.81 2.87
C VAL A 378 -11.90 12.18 3.05
N ARG A 379 -12.70 12.07 1.99
CA ARG A 379 -14.12 12.42 2.06
C ARG A 379 -14.94 11.40 2.84
N SER A 380 -14.67 10.12 2.64
CA SER A 380 -15.33 9.02 3.34
C SER A 380 -14.45 7.74 3.29
N THR A 381 -14.77 6.79 4.14
CA THR A 381 -14.22 5.43 4.13
C THR A 381 -15.05 4.46 3.26
N GLY A 382 -16.13 4.95 2.67
CA GLY A 382 -17.10 4.12 1.96
C GLY A 382 -18.05 3.34 2.88
N THR A 383 -18.00 3.57 4.20
CA THR A 383 -18.90 2.93 5.19
C THR A 383 -19.53 4.00 6.06
N HIS A 384 -20.85 4.05 6.03
CA HIS A 384 -21.62 5.03 6.80
C HIS A 384 -21.27 4.96 8.29
N GLY A 385 -20.97 6.11 8.89
CA GLY A 385 -20.64 6.24 10.30
C GLY A 385 -19.20 5.85 10.65
N SER A 386 -18.39 5.39 9.69
CA SER A 386 -16.96 5.15 9.91
C SER A 386 -16.13 6.41 9.64
N GLY A 387 -15.52 6.95 10.69
CA GLY A 387 -14.61 8.10 10.61
C GLY A 387 -13.17 7.75 10.25
N ILE A 388 -12.83 6.45 10.20
CA ILE A 388 -11.46 5.99 9.96
C ILE A 388 -11.43 4.60 9.32
N VAL A 389 -10.46 4.43 8.40
CA VAL A 389 -10.00 3.10 7.95
C VAL A 389 -8.48 3.04 7.99
N ILE A 390 -7.94 1.92 8.47
CA ILE A 390 -6.50 1.64 8.47
C ILE A 390 -6.18 0.59 7.42
N ASP A 391 -5.26 0.93 6.50
CA ASP A 391 -4.60 -0.02 5.61
C ASP A 391 -3.24 -0.37 6.20
N MET A 392 -2.96 -1.66 6.45
CA MET A 392 -1.78 -2.09 7.17
C MET A 392 -1.03 -3.20 6.43
N ILE A 393 0.30 -3.04 6.39
CA ILE A 393 1.24 -4.12 6.06
C ILE A 393 2.01 -4.48 7.33
N ALA A 394 2.11 -5.77 7.62
CA ALA A 394 2.93 -6.30 8.70
C ALA A 394 3.89 -7.37 8.17
N ALA A 395 4.82 -7.83 8.98
CA ALA A 395 5.70 -8.95 8.67
C ALA A 395 5.55 -10.06 9.71
N THR A 396 5.71 -11.33 9.29
CA THR A 396 5.82 -12.41 10.25
C THR A 396 7.24 -12.43 10.83
N ARG A 397 7.38 -12.93 12.06
CA ARG A 397 8.69 -13.09 12.69
C ARG A 397 9.53 -14.21 12.04
N ARG A 398 8.87 -15.12 11.34
CA ARG A 398 9.47 -16.35 10.76
C ARG A 398 8.73 -16.77 9.50
#